data_67ada96a038756b0d5248a0d72d7d8c5
#
_entry.id   67ada96a038756b0d5248a0d72d7d8c5
#
_cell.length_a   1.000
_cell.length_b   1.000
_cell.length_c   1.000
_cell.angle_alpha   90.00
_cell.angle_beta   90.00
_cell.angle_gamma   90.00
#
_symmetry.space_group_name_H-M   'P 1'
#
loop_
_entity.id
_entity.type
_entity.pdbx_description
1 polymer ?
#
loop_
_entity_poly.entity_id
_entity_poly.type
_entity_poly.pdbx_seq_one_letter_code
_entity_poly.pdbx_strand_id
1 'polypeptide(L)'
;MQIVINNIINKICSETKKTVKHGVIRVTALTTGSEAWWQAKDGPERERHQENYRVTFWWRDPAGTQKTSTVKRVWLYVTGVTDHHQNARPQSLERIPDTDVWQWQGEFSPEWRGSYCFIPSNNENDFASAVFEGDQPDRMALREGWRKLLPHAVSDPLNAQSWRGGRGHAVSALEMPEAPVQPGWNHPDTPYKKPVCIEWHSA
;
A
#
# COMPACT_ATOMS: atom_id res chain seq x y z
N MET A 1 -17.23 -8.62 -9.01
CA MET A 1 -17.51 -7.22 -8.64
C MET A 1 -18.94 -7.01 -8.11
N GLN A 2 -19.96 -7.67 -8.66
CA GLN A 2 -21.37 -7.54 -8.21
C GLN A 2 -21.62 -8.14 -6.80
N ILE A 3 -20.89 -9.17 -6.38
CA ILE A 3 -21.11 -9.86 -5.09
C ILE A 3 -20.62 -9.04 -3.89
N VAL A 4 -19.55 -8.27 -4.04
CA VAL A 4 -18.99 -7.44 -2.97
C VAL A 4 -19.86 -6.22 -2.71
N ILE A 5 -20.41 -5.60 -3.76
CA ILE A 5 -21.34 -4.47 -3.66
C ILE A 5 -22.63 -4.91 -2.96
N ASN A 6 -23.14 -6.10 -3.26
CA ASN A 6 -24.35 -6.63 -2.63
C ASN A 6 -24.14 -6.94 -1.13
N ASN A 7 -22.95 -7.37 -0.71
CA ASN A 7 -22.64 -7.60 0.70
C ASN A 7 -22.54 -6.31 1.53
N ILE A 8 -21.99 -5.25 0.95
CA ILE A 8 -21.92 -3.93 1.61
C ILE A 8 -23.31 -3.31 1.71
N ILE A 9 -24.11 -3.37 0.64
CA ILE A 9 -25.48 -2.86 0.62
C ILE A 9 -26.36 -3.65 1.61
N ASN A 10 -26.22 -4.98 1.69
CA ASN A 10 -27.00 -5.79 2.62
C ASN A 10 -26.60 -5.58 4.09
N LYS A 11 -25.32 -5.28 4.37
CA LYS A 11 -24.86 -4.96 5.73
C LYS A 11 -25.35 -3.57 6.18
N ILE A 12 -25.39 -2.60 5.28
CA ILE A 12 -25.96 -1.27 5.53
C ILE A 12 -27.50 -1.36 5.69
N CYS A 13 -28.19 -2.19 4.91
CA CYS A 13 -29.64 -2.38 5.02
C CYS A 13 -30.09 -3.16 6.26
N SER A 14 -29.25 -3.98 6.88
CA SER A 14 -29.64 -4.73 8.08
C SER A 14 -29.68 -3.87 9.35
N GLU A 15 -28.95 -2.78 9.40
CA GLU A 15 -28.94 -1.85 10.55
C GLU A 15 -29.99 -0.72 10.43
N THR A 16 -30.61 -0.53 9.26
CA THR A 16 -31.58 0.56 9.01
C THR A 16 -33.06 0.15 9.07
N LYS A 17 -33.38 -1.07 9.53
CA LYS A 17 -34.79 -1.51 9.66
C LYS A 17 -35.49 -0.93 10.91
N LYS A 18 -35.40 0.37 11.15
CA LYS A 18 -36.40 1.11 11.94
C LYS A 18 -36.53 2.53 11.42
N THR A 19 -37.73 2.81 10.85
CA THR A 19 -38.27 4.11 10.49
C THR A 19 -38.02 4.60 9.06
N VAL A 20 -38.76 4.03 8.08
CA VAL A 20 -38.99 4.69 6.80
C VAL A 20 -40.18 5.65 6.94
N LYS A 21 -39.90 6.91 7.18
CA LYS A 21 -40.76 8.03 6.77
C LYS A 21 -39.96 8.81 5.74
N HIS A 22 -40.58 9.09 4.59
CA HIS A 22 -40.04 9.86 3.44
C HIS A 22 -38.89 10.80 3.83
N GLY A 23 -37.64 10.33 3.71
CA GLY A 23 -36.44 11.07 4.07
C GLY A 23 -35.31 10.74 3.11
N VAL A 24 -34.76 11.78 2.50
CA VAL A 24 -33.51 11.77 1.77
C VAL A 24 -32.48 10.99 2.57
N ILE A 25 -31.93 9.90 2.01
CA ILE A 25 -30.78 9.20 2.61
C ILE A 25 -29.62 10.19 2.54
N ARG A 26 -29.35 10.89 3.64
CA ARG A 26 -28.09 11.63 3.80
C ARG A 26 -27.01 10.58 4.01
N VAL A 27 -26.23 10.32 2.98
CA VAL A 27 -24.93 9.64 3.13
C VAL A 27 -24.05 10.62 3.92
N THR A 28 -23.96 10.44 5.21
CA THR A 28 -23.02 11.20 6.04
C THR A 28 -21.64 10.69 5.69
N ALA A 29 -20.78 11.56 5.15
CA ALA A 29 -19.39 11.21 4.92
C ALA A 29 -18.75 10.75 6.24
N LEU A 30 -18.07 9.61 6.22
CA LEU A 30 -17.39 9.10 7.39
C LEU A 30 -16.25 10.05 7.79
N THR A 31 -16.15 10.35 9.06
CA THR A 31 -15.06 11.19 9.57
C THR A 31 -13.73 10.44 9.41
N THR A 32 -12.77 11.06 8.72
CA THR A 32 -11.43 10.51 8.50
C THR A 32 -10.78 10.06 9.81
N GLY A 33 -10.28 8.83 9.84
CA GLY A 33 -9.65 8.24 11.03
C GLY A 33 -10.64 7.69 12.08
N SER A 34 -11.96 7.82 11.87
CA SER A 34 -12.91 7.11 12.72
C SER A 34 -12.83 5.60 12.48
N GLU A 35 -13.25 4.81 13.47
CA GLU A 35 -13.27 3.34 13.34
C GLU A 35 -14.11 2.89 12.13
N ALA A 36 -15.26 3.52 11.92
CA ALA A 36 -16.12 3.24 10.77
C ALA A 36 -15.43 3.58 9.43
N TRP A 37 -14.61 4.65 9.42
CA TRP A 37 -13.82 5.02 8.23
C TRP A 37 -12.74 3.97 7.94
N TRP A 38 -12.03 3.48 8.97
CA TRP A 38 -11.04 2.41 8.81
C TRP A 38 -11.67 1.08 8.38
N GLN A 39 -12.82 0.72 8.93
CA GLN A 39 -13.55 -0.49 8.53
C GLN A 39 -14.06 -0.48 7.09
N ALA A 40 -14.17 0.69 6.48
CA ALA A 40 -14.53 0.83 5.06
C ALA A 40 -13.35 0.68 4.10
N LYS A 41 -12.10 0.56 4.61
CA LYS A 41 -10.89 0.42 3.80
C LYS A 41 -10.51 -1.06 3.62
N ASP A 42 -10.03 -1.41 2.44
CA ASP A 42 -9.56 -2.74 2.06
C ASP A 42 -8.20 -2.71 1.34
N GLY A 43 -7.41 -1.67 1.59
CA GLY A 43 -6.11 -1.40 1.00
C GLY A 43 -6.05 -0.05 0.30
N PRO A 44 -5.13 0.15 -0.67
CA PRO A 44 -5.01 1.40 -1.41
C PRO A 44 -6.26 1.73 -2.21
N GLU A 45 -6.75 2.94 -2.08
CA GLU A 45 -7.86 3.44 -2.89
C GLU A 45 -7.39 3.80 -4.29
N ARG A 46 -8.21 3.49 -5.31
CA ARG A 46 -7.93 3.73 -6.72
C ARG A 46 -9.06 4.56 -7.31
N GLU A 47 -8.72 5.75 -7.75
CA GLU A 47 -9.65 6.66 -8.42
C GLU A 47 -9.19 6.89 -9.87
N ARG A 48 -10.08 6.69 -10.85
CA ARG A 48 -9.74 6.99 -12.25
C ARG A 48 -9.45 8.47 -12.42
N HIS A 49 -8.28 8.78 -12.94
CA HIS A 49 -7.83 10.14 -13.20
C HIS A 49 -7.25 10.22 -14.63
N GLN A 50 -8.05 10.75 -15.56
CA GLN A 50 -7.71 10.77 -16.99
C GLN A 50 -7.40 9.36 -17.53
N GLU A 51 -6.21 9.14 -18.09
CA GLU A 51 -5.74 7.85 -18.61
C GLU A 51 -5.13 6.95 -17.53
N ASN A 52 -4.85 7.50 -16.36
CA ASN A 52 -4.24 6.82 -15.22
C ASN A 52 -5.20 6.61 -14.05
N TYR A 53 -4.66 6.10 -12.97
CA TYR A 53 -5.33 6.04 -11.68
C TYR A 53 -4.53 6.82 -10.65
N ARG A 54 -5.24 7.66 -9.89
CA ARG A 54 -4.72 8.18 -8.64
C ARG A 54 -4.91 7.11 -7.58
N VAL A 55 -3.79 6.70 -6.96
CA VAL A 55 -3.79 5.70 -5.90
C VAL A 55 -3.44 6.38 -4.59
N THR A 56 -4.27 6.18 -3.58
CA THR A 56 -4.02 6.67 -2.23
C THR A 56 -3.68 5.50 -1.32
N PHE A 57 -2.49 5.53 -0.75
CA PHE A 57 -2.04 4.58 0.28
C PHE A 57 -2.36 5.16 1.64
N TRP A 58 -2.90 4.30 2.52
CA TRP A 58 -3.28 4.62 3.88
C TRP A 58 -2.50 3.78 4.87
N TRP A 59 -2.01 4.37 5.92
CA TRP A 59 -1.44 3.65 7.04
C TRP A 59 -2.01 4.19 8.35
N ARG A 60 -2.49 3.27 9.20
CA ARG A 60 -3.02 3.56 10.53
C ARG A 60 -1.89 3.51 11.54
N ASP A 61 -1.67 4.59 12.26
CA ASP A 61 -0.72 4.60 13.36
C ASP A 61 -1.31 3.88 14.59
N PRO A 62 -0.75 2.75 15.01
CA PRO A 62 -1.30 2.00 16.14
C PRO A 62 -1.17 2.73 17.46
N ALA A 63 -0.28 3.72 17.56
CA ALA A 63 -0.10 4.57 18.74
C ALA A 63 -1.03 5.79 18.76
N GLY A 64 -1.85 5.97 17.71
CA GLY A 64 -2.85 7.03 17.62
C GLY A 64 -2.33 8.31 16.94
N THR A 65 -2.68 9.47 17.49
CA THR A 65 -2.37 10.77 16.91
C THR A 65 -0.92 11.19 17.18
N GLN A 66 -0.50 12.33 16.58
CA GLN A 66 0.82 12.94 16.85
C GLN A 66 1.11 13.24 18.32
N LYS A 67 0.08 13.25 19.18
CA LYS A 67 0.24 13.51 20.63
C LYS A 67 0.67 12.24 21.39
N THR A 68 0.37 11.07 20.87
CA THR A 68 0.60 9.79 21.52
C THR A 68 1.65 8.94 20.79
N SER A 69 1.85 9.19 19.51
CA SER A 69 2.78 8.44 18.66
C SER A 69 4.18 9.04 18.65
N THR A 70 5.18 8.16 18.60
CA THR A 70 6.59 8.50 18.38
C THR A 70 6.98 8.44 16.91
N VAL A 71 6.09 7.95 16.02
CA VAL A 71 6.36 7.82 14.60
C VAL A 71 6.53 9.21 13.97
N LYS A 72 7.67 9.43 13.31
CA LYS A 72 8.06 10.67 12.65
C LYS A 72 7.94 10.59 11.13
N ARG A 73 8.13 9.40 10.56
CA ARG A 73 8.05 9.10 9.12
C ARG A 73 7.38 7.76 8.90
N VAL A 74 6.68 7.64 7.80
CA VAL A 74 6.20 6.35 7.30
C VAL A 74 6.64 6.27 5.84
N TRP A 75 7.80 5.64 5.62
CA TRP A 75 8.36 5.50 4.28
C TRP A 75 7.53 4.55 3.45
N LEU A 76 7.31 4.89 2.20
CA LEU A 76 6.58 4.08 1.22
C LEU A 76 7.57 3.50 0.20
N TYR A 77 7.66 2.18 0.16
CA TYR A 77 8.45 1.48 -0.82
C TYR A 77 7.53 0.75 -1.80
N VAL A 78 7.40 1.28 -3.01
CA VAL A 78 6.62 0.70 -4.10
C VAL A 78 7.57 0.28 -5.19
N THR A 79 7.59 -1.02 -5.52
CA THR A 79 8.48 -1.59 -6.54
C THR A 79 8.22 -0.95 -7.90
N GLY A 80 9.27 -0.42 -8.51
CA GLY A 80 9.20 0.26 -9.81
C GLY A 80 8.66 1.69 -9.76
N VAL A 81 8.34 2.25 -8.58
CA VAL A 81 7.79 3.62 -8.43
C VAL A 81 8.61 4.45 -7.45
N THR A 82 8.71 4.02 -6.18
CA THR A 82 9.45 4.76 -5.15
C THR A 82 10.70 4.03 -4.65
N ASP A 83 10.99 2.89 -5.23
CA ASP A 83 12.13 2.06 -4.85
C ASP A 83 13.48 2.65 -5.32
N HIS A 84 14.58 2.12 -4.79
CA HIS A 84 15.93 2.58 -5.10
C HIS A 84 16.36 2.33 -6.54
N HIS A 85 15.63 1.51 -7.30
CA HIS A 85 15.94 1.24 -8.71
C HIS A 85 15.52 2.38 -9.63
N GLN A 86 14.54 3.18 -9.22
CA GLN A 86 14.04 4.33 -9.97
C GLN A 86 14.93 5.57 -9.84
N ASN A 87 15.95 5.53 -8.99
CA ASN A 87 16.76 6.70 -8.67
C ASN A 87 15.90 7.91 -8.22
N ALA A 88 14.74 7.62 -7.61
CA ALA A 88 13.82 8.61 -7.10
C ALA A 88 14.11 8.89 -5.62
N ARG A 89 13.83 10.12 -5.19
CA ARG A 89 13.91 10.47 -3.77
C ARG A 89 12.91 9.63 -2.96
N PRO A 90 13.30 9.18 -1.75
CA PRO A 90 12.38 8.44 -0.89
C PRO A 90 11.10 9.20 -0.61
N GLN A 91 10.00 8.52 -0.66
CA GLN A 91 8.68 9.07 -0.38
C GLN A 91 8.20 8.62 0.99
N SER A 92 7.66 9.54 1.77
CA SER A 92 7.00 9.26 3.04
C SER A 92 5.54 9.64 2.95
N LEU A 93 4.69 8.86 3.61
CA LEU A 93 3.32 9.30 3.87
C LEU A 93 3.33 10.56 4.73
N GLU A 94 2.29 11.35 4.59
CA GLU A 94 2.01 12.52 5.41
C GLU A 94 0.89 12.22 6.40
N ARG A 95 1.06 12.66 7.65
CA ARG A 95 0.02 12.51 8.67
C ARG A 95 -1.09 13.52 8.45
N ILE A 96 -2.34 13.06 8.49
CA ILE A 96 -3.49 13.95 8.59
C ILE A 96 -3.55 14.48 10.04
N PRO A 97 -3.51 15.82 10.23
CA PRO A 97 -3.48 16.41 11.58
C PRO A 97 -4.61 15.90 12.49
N ASP A 98 -4.28 15.71 13.76
CA ASP A 98 -5.18 15.25 14.82
C ASP A 98 -5.85 13.88 14.59
N THR A 99 -5.29 13.07 13.68
CA THR A 99 -5.75 11.69 13.40
C THR A 99 -4.62 10.68 13.57
N ASP A 100 -4.99 9.38 13.51
CA ASP A 100 -4.08 8.23 13.40
C ASP A 100 -3.76 7.88 11.94
N VAL A 101 -4.18 8.72 10.99
CA VAL A 101 -4.11 8.46 9.55
C VAL A 101 -2.85 9.07 8.94
N TRP A 102 -2.12 8.25 8.20
CA TRP A 102 -1.08 8.66 7.28
C TRP A 102 -1.50 8.33 5.85
N GLN A 103 -1.19 9.23 4.90
CA GLN A 103 -1.54 9.07 3.49
C GLN A 103 -0.41 9.46 2.56
N TRP A 104 -0.41 8.83 1.40
CA TRP A 104 0.38 9.25 0.25
C TRP A 104 -0.41 8.99 -1.02
N GLN A 105 -0.27 9.85 -2.03
CA GLN A 105 -0.95 9.73 -3.31
C GLN A 105 0.06 9.75 -4.46
N GLY A 106 -0.19 8.91 -5.46
CA GLY A 106 0.58 8.87 -6.71
C GLY A 106 -0.25 8.44 -7.89
N GLU A 107 0.27 8.69 -9.08
CA GLU A 107 -0.35 8.29 -10.35
C GLU A 107 0.24 6.96 -10.80
N PHE A 108 -0.65 6.04 -11.22
CA PHE A 108 -0.29 4.70 -11.68
C PHE A 108 -0.92 4.41 -13.03
N SER A 109 -0.16 3.75 -13.90
CA SER A 109 -0.71 3.21 -15.15
C SER A 109 -1.85 2.21 -14.84
N PRO A 110 -2.91 2.17 -15.66
CA PRO A 110 -3.99 1.19 -15.53
C PRO A 110 -3.52 -0.27 -15.55
N GLU A 111 -2.41 -0.54 -16.20
CA GLU A 111 -1.82 -1.87 -16.37
C GLU A 111 -0.79 -2.24 -15.28
N TRP A 112 -0.49 -1.31 -14.37
CA TRP A 112 0.55 -1.52 -13.37
C TRP A 112 0.18 -2.60 -12.37
N ARG A 113 1.15 -3.44 -12.04
CA ARG A 113 1.09 -4.42 -10.95
C ARG A 113 2.44 -4.45 -10.24
N GLY A 114 2.43 -4.52 -8.93
CA GLY A 114 3.64 -4.61 -8.14
C GLY A 114 3.38 -4.86 -6.67
N SER A 115 4.44 -4.77 -5.89
CA SER A 115 4.39 -4.87 -4.44
C SER A 115 4.75 -3.55 -3.78
N TYR A 116 4.24 -3.35 -2.58
CA TYR A 116 4.57 -2.22 -1.74
C TYR A 116 4.67 -2.63 -0.27
N CYS A 117 5.30 -1.80 0.54
CA CYS A 117 5.31 -1.92 1.98
C CYS A 117 5.45 -0.55 2.64
N PHE A 118 5.08 -0.49 3.90
CA PHE A 118 5.28 0.67 4.76
C PHE A 118 6.46 0.43 5.69
N ILE A 119 7.18 1.48 6.02
CA ILE A 119 8.28 1.44 6.97
C ILE A 119 8.11 2.59 7.95
N PRO A 120 7.38 2.38 9.06
CA PRO A 120 7.27 3.39 10.11
C PRO A 120 8.61 3.59 10.81
N SER A 121 8.99 4.84 11.04
CA SER A 121 10.23 5.22 11.69
C SER A 121 10.01 6.32 12.74
N ASN A 122 10.72 6.20 13.85
CA ASN A 122 10.78 7.23 14.90
C ASN A 122 11.86 8.27 14.62
N ASN A 123 12.60 8.14 13.53
CA ASN A 123 13.66 9.03 13.11
C ASN A 123 13.18 9.91 11.96
N GLU A 124 13.58 11.18 11.95
CA GLU A 124 13.31 12.09 10.84
C GLU A 124 14.36 11.99 9.73
N ASN A 125 15.56 11.52 10.08
CA ASN A 125 16.75 11.49 9.23
C ASN A 125 17.26 10.08 8.95
N ASP A 126 16.40 9.24 8.39
CA ASP A 126 16.75 7.86 8.04
C ASP A 126 17.69 7.75 6.83
N PHE A 127 17.69 8.78 5.99
CA PHE A 127 18.56 8.90 4.85
C PHE A 127 19.58 10.01 5.05
N ALA A 128 20.77 9.84 4.47
CA ALA A 128 21.77 10.91 4.43
C ALA A 128 21.24 12.11 3.62
N SER A 129 21.66 13.33 3.98
CA SER A 129 21.21 14.57 3.32
C SER A 129 21.48 14.58 1.81
N ALA A 130 22.57 13.96 1.37
CA ALA A 130 22.93 13.80 -0.05
C ALA A 130 21.85 13.10 -0.90
N VAL A 131 20.89 12.41 -0.28
CA VAL A 131 19.74 11.83 -0.99
C VAL A 131 18.74 12.90 -1.42
N PHE A 132 18.71 14.03 -0.72
CA PHE A 132 17.76 15.13 -0.96
C PHE A 132 18.37 16.35 -1.62
N GLU A 133 19.69 16.39 -1.77
CA GLU A 133 20.45 17.48 -2.38
C GLU A 133 20.62 17.27 -3.89
N GLY A 134 20.89 18.39 -4.61
CA GLY A 134 21.12 18.39 -6.05
C GLY A 134 19.92 17.96 -6.91
N ASP A 135 20.13 17.78 -8.20
CA ASP A 135 19.07 17.42 -9.16
C ASP A 135 18.66 15.94 -9.05
N GLN A 136 19.60 15.07 -8.69
CA GLN A 136 19.41 13.64 -8.54
C GLN A 136 19.90 13.18 -7.17
N PRO A 137 19.24 12.21 -6.54
CA PRO A 137 19.68 11.66 -5.28
C PRO A 137 21.03 10.93 -5.43
N ASP A 138 21.90 11.01 -4.42
CA ASP A 138 23.07 10.16 -4.37
C ASP A 138 22.64 8.68 -4.31
N ARG A 139 23.00 7.92 -5.34
CA ARG A 139 22.56 6.53 -5.53
C ARG A 139 23.09 5.57 -4.45
N MET A 140 24.29 5.81 -3.95
CA MET A 140 24.88 4.94 -2.94
C MET A 140 24.23 5.21 -1.58
N ALA A 141 24.06 6.48 -1.22
CA ALA A 141 23.36 6.88 0.01
C ALA A 141 21.89 6.43 -0.01
N LEU A 142 21.21 6.56 -1.15
CA LEU A 142 19.82 6.09 -1.35
C LEU A 142 19.72 4.58 -1.10
N ARG A 143 20.60 3.82 -1.71
CA ARG A 143 20.64 2.36 -1.61
C ARG A 143 20.95 1.90 -0.18
N GLU A 144 21.89 2.57 0.49
CA GLU A 144 22.27 2.30 1.86
C GLU A 144 21.11 2.59 2.83
N GLY A 145 20.39 3.70 2.65
CA GLY A 145 19.21 4.04 3.45
C GLY A 145 18.13 2.97 3.32
N TRP A 146 17.77 2.57 2.11
CA TRP A 146 16.78 1.51 1.91
C TRP A 146 17.23 0.16 2.47
N ARG A 147 18.50 -0.18 2.36
CA ARG A 147 19.06 -1.41 2.93
C ARG A 147 18.90 -1.48 4.45
N LYS A 148 19.01 -0.35 5.14
CA LYS A 148 18.80 -0.24 6.59
C LYS A 148 17.32 -0.30 6.96
N LEU A 149 16.45 0.30 6.16
CA LEU A 149 15.04 0.44 6.47
C LEU A 149 14.21 -0.80 6.13
N LEU A 150 14.47 -1.47 5.01
CA LEU A 150 13.68 -2.60 4.52
C LEU A 150 13.50 -3.76 5.52
N PRO A 151 14.47 -4.10 6.40
CA PRO A 151 14.25 -5.11 7.43
C PRO A 151 13.12 -4.77 8.42
N HIS A 152 12.74 -3.50 8.53
CA HIS A 152 11.64 -3.00 9.38
C HIS A 152 10.33 -2.81 8.63
N ALA A 153 10.26 -3.25 7.38
CA ALA A 153 9.05 -3.12 6.56
C ALA A 153 7.89 -3.92 7.14
N VAL A 154 6.71 -3.32 7.07
CA VAL A 154 5.43 -3.94 7.41
C VAL A 154 4.54 -3.98 6.17
N SER A 155 3.78 -5.07 6.03
CA SER A 155 2.72 -5.16 5.03
C SER A 155 1.56 -4.26 5.42
N ASP A 156 0.72 -3.94 4.46
CA ASP A 156 -0.52 -3.21 4.70
C ASP A 156 -1.53 -4.12 5.43
N PRO A 157 -1.92 -3.80 6.66
CA PRO A 157 -2.89 -4.60 7.41
C PRO A 157 -4.31 -4.52 6.83
N LEU A 158 -4.59 -3.54 5.99
CA LEU A 158 -5.88 -3.39 5.29
C LEU A 158 -5.98 -4.27 4.04
N ASN A 159 -4.82 -4.72 3.50
CA ASN A 159 -4.77 -5.48 2.27
C ASN A 159 -4.67 -6.99 2.55
N ALA A 160 -5.68 -7.73 2.12
CA ALA A 160 -5.69 -9.19 2.27
C ALA A 160 -4.58 -9.89 1.45
N GLN A 161 -4.03 -9.25 0.42
CA GLN A 161 -2.95 -9.76 -0.42
C GLN A 161 -1.58 -9.35 0.12
N SER A 162 -1.20 -9.93 1.26
CA SER A 162 0.07 -9.63 1.94
C SER A 162 0.87 -10.91 2.15
N TRP A 163 2.18 -10.84 1.94
CA TRP A 163 3.09 -11.97 2.14
C TRP A 163 4.49 -11.47 2.53
N ARG A 164 5.35 -12.42 2.88
CA ARG A 164 6.77 -12.13 3.07
C ARG A 164 7.47 -12.23 1.72
N GLY A 165 8.02 -11.13 1.24
CA GLY A 165 8.73 -11.06 -0.04
C GLY A 165 9.98 -11.96 -0.09
N GLY A 166 10.50 -12.21 -1.28
CA GLY A 166 11.65 -13.09 -1.51
C GLY A 166 12.95 -12.64 -0.81
N ARG A 167 13.03 -11.37 -0.39
CA ARG A 167 14.14 -10.82 0.42
C ARG A 167 13.85 -10.84 1.93
N GLY A 168 12.77 -11.50 2.35
CA GLY A 168 12.43 -11.71 3.76
C GLY A 168 11.67 -10.58 4.45
N HIS A 169 11.43 -9.44 3.80
CA HIS A 169 10.59 -8.38 4.36
C HIS A 169 9.12 -8.53 3.95
N ALA A 170 8.23 -7.96 4.77
CA ALA A 170 6.79 -8.00 4.52
C ALA A 170 6.43 -7.07 3.35
N VAL A 171 5.50 -7.51 2.50
CA VAL A 171 4.98 -6.76 1.36
C VAL A 171 3.49 -7.03 1.16
N SER A 172 2.81 -6.11 0.46
CA SER A 172 1.44 -6.27 -0.01
C SER A 172 1.39 -6.08 -1.52
N ALA A 173 0.42 -6.72 -2.19
CA ALA A 173 0.22 -6.53 -3.62
C ALA A 173 -0.68 -5.34 -3.92
N LEU A 174 -0.37 -4.65 -5.00
CA LEU A 174 -1.29 -3.73 -5.65
C LEU A 174 -1.38 -4.11 -7.13
N GLU A 175 -2.59 -4.38 -7.59
CA GLU A 175 -2.90 -4.69 -8.97
C GLU A 175 -3.92 -3.68 -9.50
N MET A 176 -3.58 -3.01 -10.59
CA MET A 176 -4.46 -2.05 -11.21
C MET A 176 -5.50 -2.77 -12.09
N PRO A 177 -6.67 -2.13 -12.36
CA PRO A 177 -7.79 -2.80 -13.01
C PRO A 177 -7.53 -3.40 -14.41
N GLU A 178 -6.57 -2.82 -15.14
CA GLU A 178 -6.22 -3.25 -16.50
C GLU A 178 -4.88 -4.03 -16.53
N ALA A 179 -4.36 -4.42 -15.35
CA ALA A 179 -3.14 -5.21 -15.28
C ALA A 179 -3.30 -6.53 -16.05
N PRO A 180 -2.31 -6.92 -16.88
CA PRO A 180 -2.39 -8.14 -17.68
C PRO A 180 -2.67 -9.37 -16.83
N VAL A 181 -3.55 -10.24 -17.32
CA VAL A 181 -3.84 -11.53 -16.67
C VAL A 181 -2.57 -12.35 -16.63
N GLN A 182 -2.25 -12.92 -15.47
CA GLN A 182 -1.13 -13.85 -15.29
C GLN A 182 -1.65 -15.28 -15.27
N PRO A 183 -1.56 -16.03 -16.38
CA PRO A 183 -1.98 -17.43 -16.43
C PRO A 183 -1.17 -18.26 -15.44
N GLY A 184 -1.87 -19.14 -14.68
CA GLY A 184 -1.24 -20.05 -13.73
C GLY A 184 -1.10 -19.58 -12.29
N TRP A 185 -1.27 -18.28 -11.99
CA TRP A 185 -1.22 -17.78 -10.60
C TRP A 185 -2.44 -18.17 -9.77
N ASN A 186 -3.58 -18.40 -10.42
CA ASN A 186 -4.85 -18.75 -9.78
C ASN A 186 -5.20 -20.24 -9.92
N HIS A 187 -4.24 -21.10 -10.27
CA HIS A 187 -4.42 -22.54 -10.36
C HIS A 187 -3.62 -23.26 -9.28
N PRO A 188 -4.18 -23.39 -8.05
CA PRO A 188 -3.50 -24.11 -6.96
C PRO A 188 -3.27 -25.59 -7.26
N ASP A 189 -3.98 -26.13 -8.24
CA ASP A 189 -4.00 -27.58 -8.55
C ASP A 189 -3.07 -27.98 -9.70
N THR A 190 -2.25 -27.08 -10.22
CA THR A 190 -1.23 -27.50 -11.20
C THR A 190 -0.12 -28.25 -10.44
N PRO A 191 0.05 -29.56 -10.65
CA PRO A 191 1.07 -30.31 -9.94
C PRO A 191 2.45 -29.71 -10.22
N TYR A 192 3.13 -29.31 -9.16
CA TYR A 192 4.48 -28.75 -9.23
C TYR A 192 5.42 -29.79 -9.85
N LYS A 193 5.82 -29.58 -11.10
CA LYS A 193 6.91 -30.36 -11.69
C LYS A 193 8.20 -29.92 -11.03
N LYS A 194 8.87 -30.81 -10.31
CA LYS A 194 10.19 -30.53 -9.78
C LYS A 194 11.09 -29.99 -10.88
N PRO A 195 11.81 -28.88 -10.64
CA PRO A 195 12.78 -28.40 -11.62
C PRO A 195 13.79 -29.50 -11.91
N VAL A 196 14.10 -29.71 -13.18
CA VAL A 196 15.21 -30.59 -13.58
C VAL A 196 16.50 -29.84 -13.32
N CYS A 197 17.34 -30.41 -12.44
CA CYS A 197 18.68 -29.88 -12.22
C CYS A 197 19.52 -30.19 -13.46
N ILE A 198 19.99 -29.18 -14.18
CA ILE A 198 20.93 -29.35 -15.29
C ILE A 198 22.31 -28.97 -14.74
N GLU A 199 23.19 -29.96 -14.64
CA GLU A 199 24.59 -29.73 -14.29
C GLU A 199 25.38 -29.38 -15.54
N TRP A 200 26.07 -28.25 -15.51
CA TRP A 200 26.97 -27.79 -16.57
C TRP A 200 28.40 -28.10 -16.15
N HIS A 201 29.10 -28.91 -16.96
CA HIS A 201 30.54 -29.05 -16.85
C HIS A 201 31.18 -28.12 -17.89
N SER A 202 31.96 -27.15 -17.43
CA SER A 202 32.82 -26.36 -18.32
C SER A 202 34.01 -27.22 -18.75
N ALA A 203 34.27 -27.25 -20.05
CA ALA A 203 35.44 -27.90 -20.62
C ALA A 203 36.71 -27.12 -20.32
#